data_3806c9dd66b63ce69c2d38d6d3d2fe11
#
_entry.id   3806c9dd66b63ce69c2d38d6d3d2fe11
#
_cell.length_a   1.000
_cell.length_b   1.000
_cell.length_c   1.000
_cell.angle_alpha   90.00
_cell.angle_beta   90.00
_cell.angle_gamma   90.00
#
_symmetry.space_group_name_H-M   'P 1'
#
loop_
_entity.id
_entity.type
_entity.pdbx_description
1 polymer ?
#
loop_
_entity_poly.entity_id
_entity_poly.type
_entity_poly.pdbx_seq_one_letter_code
_entity_poly.pdbx_strand_id
1 'polypeptide(L)'
;HPEVEHVTMVDIDGKVVELSKRYFPKIAAAMLENNPKLTVKIGDGIAFMKEAEDFYDVIIVDCSDPVGPGEGLFTYEFYKDTFKALKKDGIFVQQTESPFMHRRLVKEVFDAVGRIFPVTRLYTAFIPLYPTGMHCFTLGSKKYDPLTWEPNRKRSFSTQYYNEGIQKSAFVLPNFVKNLLYGDAER
;
A
#
# COMPACT_ATOMS: atom_id res chain seq x y z
N HIS A 1 -5.82 0.43 -14.23
CA HIS A 1 -5.85 -0.88 -14.88
C HIS A 1 -7.22 -1.09 -15.54
N PRO A 2 -7.32 -1.67 -16.76
CA PRO A 2 -8.62 -1.86 -17.46
C PRO A 2 -9.62 -2.71 -16.68
N GLU A 3 -9.14 -3.69 -15.92
CA GLU A 3 -9.97 -4.60 -15.12
C GLU A 3 -10.46 -3.98 -13.80
N VAL A 4 -10.00 -2.78 -13.44
CA VAL A 4 -10.53 -2.06 -12.27
C VAL A 4 -11.93 -1.56 -12.61
N GLU A 5 -12.90 -2.02 -11.84
CA GLU A 5 -14.31 -1.63 -12.00
C GLU A 5 -14.59 -0.34 -11.23
N HIS A 6 -14.10 -0.24 -10.01
CA HIS A 6 -14.32 0.94 -9.17
C HIS A 6 -13.17 1.18 -8.20
N VAL A 7 -12.89 2.46 -7.92
CA VAL A 7 -11.96 2.93 -6.90
C VAL A 7 -12.68 3.88 -5.96
N THR A 8 -12.58 3.63 -4.67
CA THR A 8 -12.96 4.61 -3.64
C THR A 8 -11.69 5.19 -3.03
N MET A 9 -11.47 6.46 -3.23
CA MET A 9 -10.41 7.23 -2.57
C MET A 9 -10.99 7.94 -1.35
N VAL A 10 -10.36 7.78 -0.20
CA VAL A 10 -10.74 8.45 1.05
C VAL A 10 -9.57 9.29 1.52
N ASP A 11 -9.79 10.58 1.75
CA ASP A 11 -8.79 11.51 2.27
C ASP A 11 -9.44 12.40 3.33
N ILE A 12 -8.75 12.60 4.45
CA ILE A 12 -9.24 13.44 5.54
C ILE A 12 -9.21 14.94 5.17
N ASP A 13 -8.32 15.32 4.25
CA ASP A 13 -8.11 16.72 3.87
C ASP A 13 -8.63 17.04 2.46
N GLY A 14 -9.82 17.62 2.40
CA GLY A 14 -10.40 18.08 1.14
C GLY A 14 -9.57 19.16 0.42
N LYS A 15 -8.71 19.90 1.14
CA LYS A 15 -7.82 20.89 0.51
C LYS A 15 -6.72 20.23 -0.29
N VAL A 16 -6.17 19.10 0.18
CA VAL A 16 -5.19 18.33 -0.59
C VAL A 16 -5.80 17.90 -1.93
N VAL A 17 -7.03 17.39 -1.91
CA VAL A 17 -7.75 16.99 -3.13
C VAL A 17 -7.98 18.19 -4.07
N GLU A 18 -8.44 19.33 -3.54
CA GLU A 18 -8.65 20.57 -4.32
C GLU A 18 -7.35 21.07 -4.96
N LEU A 19 -6.28 21.16 -4.17
CA LEU A 19 -4.99 21.66 -4.63
C LEU A 19 -4.31 20.72 -5.61
N SER A 20 -4.47 19.41 -5.42
CA SER A 20 -3.98 18.41 -6.37
C SER A 20 -4.64 18.57 -7.75
N LYS A 21 -5.95 18.77 -7.81
CA LYS A 21 -6.67 19.06 -9.05
C LYS A 21 -6.18 20.34 -9.72
N ARG A 22 -5.89 21.36 -8.92
CA ARG A 22 -5.49 22.69 -9.42
C ARG A 22 -4.05 22.73 -9.94
N TYR A 23 -3.11 22.14 -9.18
CA TYR A 23 -1.67 22.30 -9.44
C TYR A 23 -1.02 21.08 -10.08
N PHE A 24 -1.65 19.91 -9.96
CA PHE A 24 -1.15 18.66 -10.53
C PHE A 24 -2.19 17.99 -11.46
N PRO A 25 -2.75 18.72 -12.44
CA PRO A 25 -3.87 18.22 -13.26
C PRO A 25 -3.54 16.93 -14.03
N LYS A 26 -2.27 16.72 -14.41
CA LYS A 26 -1.86 15.48 -15.08
C LYS A 26 -1.92 14.26 -14.15
N ILE A 27 -1.55 14.43 -12.87
CA ILE A 27 -1.59 13.37 -11.86
C ILE A 27 -3.04 13.15 -11.40
N ALA A 28 -3.76 14.25 -11.16
CA ALA A 28 -5.15 14.23 -10.72
C ALA A 28 -6.17 14.04 -11.87
N ALA A 29 -5.74 13.65 -13.06
CA ALA A 29 -6.62 13.57 -14.24
C ALA A 29 -7.90 12.78 -13.99
N ALA A 30 -7.79 11.63 -13.32
CA ALA A 30 -8.96 10.80 -12.99
C ALA A 30 -9.97 11.49 -12.07
N MET A 31 -9.55 12.52 -11.30
CA MET A 31 -10.42 13.31 -10.41
C MET A 31 -11.02 14.53 -11.12
N LEU A 32 -10.45 14.95 -12.26
CA LEU A 32 -10.93 16.09 -13.06
C LEU A 32 -12.02 15.69 -14.03
N GLU A 33 -11.89 14.48 -14.57
CA GLU A 33 -12.89 13.88 -15.46
C GLU A 33 -14.06 13.39 -14.61
N ASN A 34 -15.27 13.44 -15.15
CA ASN A 34 -16.42 12.81 -14.52
C ASN A 34 -16.30 11.29 -14.67
N ASN A 35 -15.31 10.72 -13.98
CA ASN A 35 -14.91 9.32 -14.10
C ASN A 35 -15.86 8.43 -13.29
N PRO A 36 -16.71 7.62 -13.93
CA PRO A 36 -17.68 6.77 -13.24
C PRO A 36 -17.02 5.68 -12.38
N LYS A 37 -15.73 5.39 -12.61
CA LYS A 37 -14.98 4.40 -11.84
C LYS A 37 -14.34 4.97 -10.57
N LEU A 38 -14.45 6.29 -10.31
CA LEU A 38 -13.80 6.91 -9.14
C LEU A 38 -14.83 7.62 -8.27
N THR A 39 -14.85 7.24 -6.99
CA THR A 39 -15.51 8.00 -5.92
C THR A 39 -14.46 8.60 -5.01
N VAL A 40 -14.48 9.92 -4.82
CA VAL A 40 -13.64 10.62 -3.84
C VAL A 40 -14.51 10.98 -2.64
N LYS A 41 -14.10 10.52 -1.45
CA LYS A 41 -14.74 10.81 -0.18
C LYS A 41 -13.79 11.61 0.69
N ILE A 42 -14.27 12.74 1.24
CA ILE A 42 -13.53 13.49 2.24
C ILE A 42 -14.00 13.01 3.62
N GLY A 43 -13.08 12.45 4.40
CA GLY A 43 -13.40 11.88 5.70
C GLY A 43 -12.27 11.03 6.29
N ASP A 44 -12.55 10.51 7.48
CA ASP A 44 -11.61 9.65 8.22
C ASP A 44 -11.56 8.23 7.61
N GLY A 45 -10.39 7.86 7.06
CA GLY A 45 -10.15 6.55 6.47
C GLY A 45 -10.21 5.40 7.50
N ILE A 46 -9.89 5.66 8.77
CA ILE A 46 -9.97 4.67 9.85
C ILE A 46 -11.43 4.33 10.14
N ALA A 47 -12.26 5.36 10.31
CA ALA A 47 -13.70 5.17 10.49
C ALA A 47 -14.34 4.48 9.29
N PHE A 48 -13.91 4.86 8.07
CA PHE A 48 -14.39 4.25 6.85
C PHE A 48 -14.08 2.75 6.74
N MET A 49 -12.89 2.31 7.18
CA MET A 49 -12.53 0.89 7.16
C MET A 49 -13.32 0.05 8.15
N LYS A 50 -13.70 0.60 9.32
CA LYS A 50 -14.51 -0.12 10.33
C LYS A 50 -15.89 -0.55 9.82
N GLU A 51 -16.46 0.23 8.91
CA GLU A 51 -17.80 -0.02 8.36
C GLU A 51 -17.80 -1.04 7.21
N ALA A 52 -16.63 -1.31 6.60
CA ALA A 52 -16.53 -2.20 5.46
C ALA A 52 -16.35 -3.67 5.89
N GLU A 53 -16.97 -4.59 5.14
CA GLU A 53 -16.85 -6.03 5.35
C GLU A 53 -16.94 -6.77 4.01
N ASP A 54 -15.95 -7.64 3.74
CA ASP A 54 -15.89 -8.54 2.56
C ASP A 54 -16.22 -7.83 1.22
N PHE A 55 -15.70 -6.63 1.04
CA PHE A 55 -16.10 -5.76 -0.07
C PHE A 55 -14.96 -5.46 -1.05
N TYR A 56 -13.75 -5.19 -0.57
CA TYR A 56 -12.64 -4.75 -1.40
C TYR A 56 -11.78 -5.91 -1.89
N ASP A 57 -11.36 -5.86 -3.15
CA ASP A 57 -10.34 -6.75 -3.71
C ASP A 57 -8.93 -6.31 -3.31
N VAL A 58 -8.71 -4.98 -3.27
CA VAL A 58 -7.42 -4.37 -2.91
C VAL A 58 -7.66 -3.15 -2.03
N ILE A 59 -6.87 -3.04 -0.96
CA ILE A 59 -6.79 -1.84 -0.13
C ILE A 59 -5.35 -1.33 -0.17
N ILE A 60 -5.18 -0.06 -0.57
CA ILE A 60 -3.88 0.61 -0.63
C ILE A 60 -3.91 1.77 0.37
N VAL A 61 -2.96 1.79 1.30
CA VAL A 61 -2.79 2.86 2.27
C VAL A 61 -1.53 3.63 1.93
N ASP A 62 -1.73 4.79 1.34
CA ASP A 62 -0.71 5.81 1.10
C ASP A 62 -1.00 6.96 2.06
N CYS A 63 -0.20 7.06 3.12
CA CYS A 63 -0.45 7.96 4.23
C CYS A 63 0.81 8.74 4.60
N SER A 64 0.64 9.82 5.34
CA SER A 64 1.76 10.53 5.99
C SER A 64 2.42 9.66 7.04
N ASP A 65 3.58 10.12 7.54
CA ASP A 65 4.26 9.54 8.70
C ASP A 65 3.28 9.36 9.87
N PRO A 66 3.53 8.41 10.80
CA PRO A 66 2.68 8.14 11.96
C PRO A 66 2.73 9.26 12.99
N VAL A 67 2.28 10.45 12.61
CA VAL A 67 2.20 11.65 13.45
C VAL A 67 0.79 12.21 13.40
N GLY A 68 0.23 12.51 14.55
CA GLY A 68 -1.11 13.09 14.67
C GLY A 68 -2.20 12.19 14.06
N PRO A 69 -3.04 12.68 13.14
CA PRO A 69 -4.14 11.90 12.57
C PRO A 69 -3.71 10.61 11.85
N GLY A 70 -2.45 10.56 11.36
CA GLY A 70 -1.89 9.39 10.69
C GLY A 70 -1.56 8.22 11.61
N GLU A 71 -1.36 8.44 12.92
CA GLU A 71 -0.96 7.37 13.86
C GLU A 71 -1.92 6.19 13.87
N GLY A 72 -3.21 6.44 13.76
CA GLY A 72 -4.24 5.40 13.78
C GLY A 72 -4.16 4.41 12.62
N LEU A 73 -3.54 4.78 11.49
CA LEU A 73 -3.34 3.94 10.32
C LEU A 73 -2.22 2.90 10.50
N PHE A 74 -1.45 2.98 11.60
CA PHE A 74 -0.35 2.08 11.92
C PHE A 74 -0.68 1.16 13.11
N THR A 75 -1.95 1.05 13.49
CA THR A 75 -2.40 0.24 14.62
C THR A 75 -2.82 -1.17 14.21
N TYR A 76 -2.67 -2.12 15.13
CA TYR A 76 -3.13 -3.50 14.95
C TYR A 76 -4.63 -3.57 14.65
N GLU A 77 -5.43 -2.72 15.31
CA GLU A 77 -6.88 -2.62 15.11
C GLU A 77 -7.21 -2.20 13.67
N PHE A 78 -6.50 -1.22 13.13
CA PHE A 78 -6.68 -0.79 11.75
C PHE A 78 -6.38 -1.93 10.76
N TYR A 79 -5.33 -2.71 11.00
CA TYR A 79 -5.03 -3.87 10.14
C TYR A 79 -6.08 -4.97 10.24
N LYS A 80 -6.70 -5.16 11.40
CA LYS A 80 -7.86 -6.07 11.54
C LYS A 80 -9.07 -5.56 10.76
N ASP A 81 -9.35 -4.27 10.82
CA ASP A 81 -10.45 -3.66 10.08
C ASP A 81 -10.20 -3.77 8.56
N THR A 82 -8.98 -3.51 8.09
CA THR A 82 -8.62 -3.71 6.67
C THR A 82 -8.74 -5.18 6.25
N PHE A 83 -8.33 -6.11 7.11
CA PHE A 83 -8.51 -7.54 6.84
C PHE A 83 -9.99 -7.89 6.71
N LYS A 84 -10.84 -7.42 7.62
CA LYS A 84 -12.29 -7.64 7.58
C LYS A 84 -12.92 -7.04 6.31
N ALA A 85 -12.50 -5.85 5.91
CA ALA A 85 -12.99 -5.14 4.73
C ALA A 85 -12.62 -5.81 3.40
N LEU A 86 -11.54 -6.58 3.37
CA LEU A 86 -11.08 -7.32 2.19
C LEU A 86 -11.90 -8.59 1.95
N LYS A 87 -12.19 -8.89 0.69
CA LYS A 87 -12.74 -10.18 0.23
C LYS A 87 -11.79 -11.33 0.59
N LYS A 88 -12.28 -12.57 0.46
CA LYS A 88 -11.60 -13.83 0.83
C LYS A 88 -10.20 -14.03 0.21
N ASP A 89 -9.87 -13.35 -0.86
CA ASP A 89 -8.59 -13.40 -1.55
C ASP A 89 -7.98 -12.00 -1.77
N GLY A 90 -8.44 -11.03 -0.97
CA GLY A 90 -8.03 -9.65 -1.06
C GLY A 90 -6.59 -9.39 -0.63
N ILE A 91 -6.06 -8.26 -1.09
CA ILE A 91 -4.68 -7.81 -0.87
C ILE A 91 -4.69 -6.42 -0.23
N PHE A 92 -3.87 -6.28 0.80
CA PHE A 92 -3.56 -5.02 1.48
C PHE A 92 -2.14 -4.59 1.15
N VAL A 93 -1.92 -3.30 0.94
CA VAL A 93 -0.58 -2.70 0.82
C VAL A 93 -0.55 -1.37 1.56
N GLN A 94 0.51 -1.15 2.34
CA GLN A 94 0.77 0.14 2.98
C GLN A 94 2.20 0.59 2.73
N GLN A 95 2.39 1.88 2.46
CA GLN A 95 3.70 2.51 2.54
C GLN A 95 4.20 2.43 4.00
N THR A 96 5.47 2.06 4.20
CA THR A 96 6.00 1.71 5.53
C THR A 96 7.34 2.38 5.79
N GLU A 97 7.55 3.56 5.23
CA GLU A 97 8.71 4.40 5.48
C GLU A 97 10.07 3.84 5.00
N SER A 98 11.12 4.60 5.29
CA SER A 98 12.49 4.26 4.95
C SER A 98 13.08 3.24 5.93
N PRO A 99 13.71 2.14 5.45
CA PRO A 99 14.37 1.17 6.32
C PRO A 99 15.66 1.72 6.94
N PHE A 100 16.12 2.90 6.54
CA PHE A 100 17.26 3.58 7.12
C PHE A 100 16.85 4.49 8.28
N MET A 101 15.75 5.22 8.11
CA MET A 101 15.33 6.25 9.07
C MET A 101 14.30 5.73 10.07
N HIS A 102 13.42 4.82 9.66
CA HIS A 102 12.27 4.36 10.46
C HIS A 102 12.28 2.85 10.69
N ARG A 103 13.47 2.30 11.00
CA ARG A 103 13.69 0.84 11.17
C ARG A 103 12.68 0.19 12.11
N ARG A 104 12.43 0.81 13.26
CA ARG A 104 11.48 0.29 14.25
C ARG A 104 10.07 0.22 13.68
N LEU A 105 9.61 1.27 13.03
CA LEU A 105 8.27 1.32 12.42
C LEU A 105 8.11 0.25 11.34
N VAL A 106 9.10 0.11 10.46
CA VAL A 106 9.08 -0.94 9.41
C VAL A 106 8.87 -2.32 10.03
N LYS A 107 9.61 -2.62 11.11
CA LYS A 107 9.47 -3.91 11.83
C LYS A 107 8.11 -4.07 12.50
N GLU A 108 7.65 -3.04 13.22
CA GLU A 108 6.39 -3.05 13.95
C GLU A 108 5.19 -3.26 13.01
N VAL A 109 5.16 -2.56 11.88
CA VAL A 109 4.11 -2.73 10.85
C VAL A 109 4.17 -4.13 10.24
N PHE A 110 5.37 -4.58 9.84
CA PHE A 110 5.52 -5.92 9.28
C PHE A 110 5.03 -7.02 10.23
N ASP A 111 5.38 -6.93 11.51
CA ASP A 111 4.95 -7.89 12.53
C ASP A 111 3.42 -7.81 12.79
N ALA A 112 2.87 -6.60 12.86
CA ALA A 112 1.45 -6.41 13.11
C ALA A 112 0.61 -6.99 11.96
N VAL A 113 0.98 -6.72 10.71
CA VAL A 113 0.34 -7.30 9.52
C VAL A 113 0.52 -8.82 9.50
N GLY A 114 1.72 -9.32 9.85
CA GLY A 114 2.04 -10.75 9.87
C GLY A 114 1.27 -11.58 10.89
N ARG A 115 0.70 -10.93 11.92
CA ARG A 115 -0.18 -11.60 12.89
C ARG A 115 -1.61 -11.77 12.38
N ILE A 116 -1.98 -11.08 11.30
CA ILE A 116 -3.35 -11.02 10.78
C ILE A 116 -3.46 -11.71 9.43
N PHE A 117 -2.52 -11.43 8.53
CA PHE A 117 -2.55 -11.94 7.17
C PHE A 117 -1.76 -13.25 7.04
N PRO A 118 -2.31 -14.29 6.38
CA PRO A 118 -1.62 -15.56 6.17
C PRO A 118 -0.37 -15.42 5.28
N VAL A 119 -0.34 -14.42 4.41
CA VAL A 119 0.83 -14.06 3.60
C VAL A 119 1.20 -12.62 3.90
N THR A 120 2.42 -12.41 4.38
CA THR A 120 2.98 -11.06 4.60
C THR A 120 4.33 -10.95 3.92
N ARG A 121 4.51 -9.89 3.14
CA ARG A 121 5.75 -9.60 2.43
C ARG A 121 6.11 -8.12 2.57
N LEU A 122 7.40 -7.85 2.64
CA LEU A 122 7.93 -6.49 2.47
C LEU A 122 8.52 -6.40 1.05
N TYR A 123 8.28 -5.29 0.39
CA TYR A 123 9.00 -4.95 -0.83
C TYR A 123 9.54 -3.53 -0.76
N THR A 124 10.53 -3.22 -1.58
CA THR A 124 11.15 -1.91 -1.64
C THR A 124 10.99 -1.30 -3.02
N ALA A 125 10.84 0.03 -3.05
CA ALA A 125 10.92 0.79 -4.28
C ALA A 125 11.81 2.03 -4.08
N PHE A 126 12.37 2.52 -5.17
CA PHE A 126 13.12 3.76 -5.17
C PHE A 126 12.16 4.94 -5.35
N ILE A 127 12.10 5.82 -4.35
CA ILE A 127 11.28 7.03 -4.37
C ILE A 127 12.22 8.25 -4.39
N PRO A 128 12.45 8.87 -5.56
CA PRO A 128 13.49 9.89 -5.71
C PRO A 128 13.23 11.17 -4.94
N LEU A 129 12.01 11.41 -4.49
CA LEU A 129 11.63 12.60 -3.71
C LEU A 129 11.99 12.48 -2.23
N TYR A 130 12.28 11.28 -1.72
CA TYR A 130 12.61 11.06 -0.31
C TYR A 130 14.12 10.97 -0.08
N PRO A 131 14.63 11.47 1.06
CA PRO A 131 16.07 11.65 1.29
C PRO A 131 16.92 10.38 1.14
N THR A 132 16.38 9.22 1.46
CA THR A 132 17.11 7.94 1.39
C THR A 132 16.90 7.21 0.07
N GLY A 133 15.96 7.64 -0.75
CA GLY A 133 15.58 6.98 -1.99
C GLY A 133 14.90 5.62 -1.82
N MET A 134 15.37 4.77 -0.94
CA MET A 134 14.76 3.46 -0.66
C MET A 134 13.60 3.59 0.32
N HIS A 135 12.44 3.09 -0.10
CA HIS A 135 11.21 3.09 0.68
C HIS A 135 10.61 1.70 0.76
N CYS A 136 10.03 1.37 1.89
CA CYS A 136 9.42 0.07 2.14
C CYS A 136 7.90 0.13 1.97
N PHE A 137 7.37 -1.00 1.57
CA PHE A 137 5.93 -1.24 1.47
C PHE A 137 5.63 -2.61 2.07
N THR A 138 4.70 -2.64 3.02
CA THR A 138 4.23 -3.89 3.63
C THR A 138 2.98 -4.37 2.91
N LEU A 139 3.03 -5.60 2.43
CA LEU A 139 1.94 -6.29 1.76
C LEU A 139 1.38 -7.37 2.68
N GLY A 140 0.06 -7.36 2.87
CA GLY A 140 -0.70 -8.46 3.47
C GLY A 140 -1.65 -9.07 2.44
N SER A 141 -1.66 -10.39 2.30
CA SER A 141 -2.58 -11.06 1.39
C SER A 141 -3.32 -12.18 2.10
N LYS A 142 -4.61 -12.31 1.81
CA LYS A 142 -5.42 -13.43 2.31
C LYS A 142 -5.13 -14.75 1.59
N LYS A 143 -4.54 -14.69 0.39
CA LYS A 143 -4.36 -15.88 -0.44
C LYS A 143 -3.10 -15.87 -1.31
N TYR A 144 -2.89 -14.81 -2.08
CA TYR A 144 -1.85 -14.78 -3.11
C TYR A 144 -0.49 -14.37 -2.54
N ASP A 145 0.55 -15.14 -2.87
CA ASP A 145 1.93 -14.80 -2.53
C ASP A 145 2.63 -14.21 -3.77
N PRO A 146 3.08 -12.94 -3.72
CA PRO A 146 3.75 -12.30 -4.84
C PRO A 146 5.08 -12.97 -5.23
N LEU A 147 5.69 -13.77 -4.35
CA LEU A 147 6.92 -14.50 -4.65
C LEU A 147 6.68 -15.75 -5.52
N THR A 148 5.48 -16.31 -5.46
CA THR A 148 5.09 -17.50 -6.25
C THR A 148 4.22 -17.15 -7.45
N TRP A 149 3.93 -15.84 -7.62
CA TRP A 149 3.12 -15.39 -8.73
C TRP A 149 3.88 -15.45 -10.05
N GLU A 150 3.27 -16.09 -11.04
CA GLU A 150 3.77 -16.11 -12.42
C GLU A 150 2.80 -15.34 -13.32
N PRO A 151 3.31 -14.41 -14.14
CA PRO A 151 2.48 -13.64 -15.05
C PRO A 151 1.93 -14.56 -16.15
N ASN A 152 0.65 -14.85 -16.14
CA ASN A 152 -0.02 -15.67 -17.15
C ASN A 152 -0.81 -14.85 -18.18
N ARG A 153 -0.79 -13.53 -18.07
CA ARG A 153 -1.51 -12.61 -18.95
C ARG A 153 -0.58 -11.55 -19.54
N LYS A 154 -0.65 -11.35 -20.86
CA LYS A 154 -0.05 -10.17 -21.49
C LYS A 154 -0.84 -8.94 -21.07
N ARG A 155 -0.14 -7.92 -20.57
CA ARG A 155 -0.76 -6.63 -20.31
C ARG A 155 -1.23 -5.98 -21.60
N SER A 156 -2.42 -5.38 -21.56
CA SER A 156 -3.01 -4.64 -22.68
C SER A 156 -2.60 -3.16 -22.71
N PHE A 157 -1.72 -2.73 -21.80
CA PHE A 157 -1.27 -1.33 -21.68
C PHE A 157 0.21 -1.27 -21.30
N SER A 158 0.88 -0.18 -21.68
CA SER A 158 2.25 0.10 -21.30
C SER A 158 2.35 0.84 -19.97
N THR A 159 3.44 0.62 -19.27
CA THR A 159 3.79 1.32 -18.03
C THR A 159 5.18 1.90 -18.15
N GLN A 160 5.45 3.07 -17.52
CA GLN A 160 6.78 3.69 -17.57
C GLN A 160 7.75 3.08 -16.55
N TYR A 161 7.25 2.64 -15.40
CA TYR A 161 8.08 2.11 -14.32
C TYR A 161 7.96 0.59 -14.18
N TYR A 162 6.74 0.10 -14.11
CA TYR A 162 6.49 -1.31 -13.80
C TYR A 162 6.82 -2.23 -14.98
N ASN A 163 7.53 -3.31 -14.69
CA ASN A 163 7.65 -4.52 -15.50
C ASN A 163 7.84 -5.73 -14.59
N GLU A 164 7.80 -6.94 -15.14
CA GLU A 164 7.92 -8.19 -14.36
C GLU A 164 9.25 -8.31 -13.61
N GLY A 165 10.33 -7.81 -14.20
CA GLY A 165 11.66 -7.77 -13.57
C GLY A 165 11.66 -6.84 -12.35
N ILE A 166 11.07 -5.65 -12.48
CA ILE A 166 10.92 -4.70 -11.35
C ILE A 166 10.06 -5.33 -10.25
N GLN A 167 8.96 -5.97 -10.59
CA GLN A 167 8.13 -6.64 -9.58
C GLN A 167 8.91 -7.73 -8.81
N LYS A 168 9.60 -8.61 -9.52
CA LYS A 168 10.41 -9.67 -8.88
C LYS A 168 11.52 -9.09 -8.02
N SER A 169 12.25 -8.09 -8.53
CA SER A 169 13.36 -7.45 -7.82
C SER A 169 12.92 -6.65 -6.59
N ALA A 170 11.72 -6.09 -6.58
CA ALA A 170 11.21 -5.32 -5.45
C ALA A 170 11.13 -6.15 -4.15
N PHE A 171 10.91 -7.46 -4.27
CA PHE A 171 10.88 -8.40 -3.13
C PHE A 171 12.26 -8.99 -2.79
N VAL A 172 13.30 -8.67 -3.54
CA VAL A 172 14.68 -9.06 -3.20
C VAL A 172 15.24 -8.05 -2.22
N LEU A 173 15.12 -8.36 -0.92
CA LEU A 173 15.49 -7.45 0.14
C LEU A 173 17.00 -7.46 0.40
N PRO A 174 17.64 -6.29 0.64
CA PRO A 174 19.00 -6.21 1.16
C PRO A 174 19.14 -6.94 2.51
N ASN A 175 20.34 -7.46 2.80
CA ASN A 175 20.56 -8.21 4.03
C ASN A 175 20.22 -7.42 5.30
N PHE A 176 20.52 -6.12 5.36
CA PHE A 176 20.20 -5.30 6.53
C PHE A 176 18.67 -5.18 6.76
N VAL A 177 17.85 -5.22 5.68
CA VAL A 177 16.39 -5.26 5.80
C VAL A 177 15.93 -6.64 6.25
N LYS A 178 16.50 -7.72 5.70
CA LYS A 178 16.20 -9.09 6.15
C LYS A 178 16.53 -9.25 7.64
N ASN A 179 17.70 -8.79 8.07
CA ASN A 179 18.11 -8.82 9.48
C ASN A 179 17.16 -8.00 10.37
N LEU A 180 16.66 -6.87 9.86
CA LEU A 180 15.65 -6.09 10.57
C LEU A 180 14.35 -6.88 10.79
N LEU A 181 13.87 -7.60 9.77
CA LEU A 181 12.60 -8.32 9.84
C LEU A 181 12.69 -9.64 10.59
N TYR A 182 13.76 -10.41 10.36
CA TYR A 182 13.86 -11.81 10.80
C TYR A 182 14.93 -12.06 11.86
N GLY A 183 15.74 -11.03 12.21
CA GLY A 183 16.91 -11.18 13.07
C GLY A 183 18.11 -11.76 12.34
N ASP A 184 19.24 -11.92 13.08
CA ASP A 184 20.50 -12.47 12.53
C ASP A 184 20.48 -14.00 12.33
N ALA A 185 19.32 -14.63 12.25
CA ALA A 185 19.15 -16.09 12.24
C ALA A 185 19.60 -16.79 10.94
N GLU A 186 20.04 -16.03 9.92
CA GLU A 186 20.60 -16.58 8.68
C GLU A 186 21.98 -15.97 8.38
N ARG A 187 22.99 -16.40 9.11
CA ARG A 187 24.40 -16.33 8.68
C ARG A 187 24.89 -17.68 8.25
#